data_d95ddd52e3993be36bd11786bfeec173
#
_entry.id   d95ddd52e3993be36bd11786bfeec173
#
_cell.length_a   1.000
_cell.length_b   1.000
_cell.length_c   1.000
_cell.angle_alpha   90.00
_cell.angle_beta   90.00
_cell.angle_gamma   90.00
#
_symmetry.space_group_name_H-M   'P 1'
#
loop_
_entity.id
_entity.type
_entity.pdbx_description
1 polymer ?
#
loop_
_entity_poly.entity_id
_entity_poly.type
_entity_poly.pdbx_seq_one_letter_code
_entity_poly.pdbx_strand_id
1 'polypeptide(L)'
;RAGQVVGWCDVVRDERPGLTHVGRLGIGIVPEYRGQKIGPRLLAATIADAFQKGLARIELEVYAGNERALALYRKFGFVEEGRKRHARCLDGAYEDSICMALIKFNAPSQKS
;
A
#
# COMPACT_ATOMS: atom_id res chain seq x y z
N ARG A 1 8.44 -21.35 -5.93
CA ARG A 1 9.34 -21.51 -6.98
C ARG A 1 10.66 -21.03 -6.65
N ALA A 2 11.55 -21.93 -6.43
CA ALA A 2 12.90 -21.59 -6.05
C ALA A 2 13.51 -20.72 -7.12
N GLY A 3 14.07 -19.62 -6.70
CA GLY A 3 14.77 -18.74 -7.60
C GLY A 3 13.93 -17.86 -8.49
N GLN A 4 12.60 -17.97 -8.41
CA GLN A 4 11.74 -17.11 -9.22
C GLN A 4 11.09 -16.04 -8.40
N VAL A 5 11.04 -14.83 -8.97
CA VAL A 5 10.32 -13.73 -8.35
C VAL A 5 8.91 -13.76 -8.90
N VAL A 6 7.94 -14.05 -8.05
CA VAL A 6 6.53 -14.08 -8.45
C VAL A 6 5.79 -12.82 -8.04
N GLY A 7 6.41 -12.03 -7.20
CA GLY A 7 5.84 -10.74 -6.76
C GLY A 7 6.79 -10.05 -5.83
N TRP A 8 6.50 -8.79 -5.54
CA TRP A 8 7.30 -8.02 -4.60
C TRP A 8 6.41 -7.04 -3.85
N CYS A 9 6.84 -6.70 -2.66
CA CYS A 9 6.10 -5.73 -1.85
C CYS A 9 7.11 -5.13 -0.89
N ASP A 10 7.18 -3.81 -0.85
CA ASP A 10 8.08 -3.16 0.08
C ASP A 10 7.51 -1.84 0.57
N VAL A 11 8.09 -1.31 1.62
CA VAL A 11 7.74 0.00 2.14
C VAL A 11 9.04 0.77 2.25
N VAL A 12 9.09 1.92 1.60
CA VAL A 12 10.26 2.78 1.62
C VAL A 12 10.01 3.91 2.60
N ARG A 13 10.89 4.03 3.59
CA ARG A 13 10.77 5.07 4.62
C ARG A 13 11.09 6.44 4.03
N ASP A 14 10.31 7.44 4.44
CA ASP A 14 10.58 8.82 4.08
C ASP A 14 11.72 9.30 4.97
N GLU A 15 12.77 9.82 4.36
CA GLU A 15 13.95 10.22 5.12
C GLU A 15 13.94 11.69 5.52
N ARG A 16 12.95 12.44 5.11
CA ARG A 16 12.90 13.87 5.43
C ARG A 16 12.60 14.10 6.91
N PRO A 17 13.19 15.13 7.51
CA PRO A 17 12.94 15.43 8.92
C PRO A 17 11.45 15.61 9.18
N GLY A 18 10.98 15.02 10.25
CA GLY A 18 9.57 15.08 10.61
C GLY A 18 8.70 14.04 9.94
N LEU A 19 9.26 13.31 8.95
CA LEU A 19 8.48 12.34 8.18
C LEU A 19 9.04 10.93 8.29
N THR A 20 10.00 10.69 9.16
CA THR A 20 10.66 9.39 9.22
C THR A 20 9.76 8.27 9.80
N HIS A 21 8.59 8.62 10.28
CA HIS A 21 7.59 7.63 10.72
C HIS A 21 6.69 7.19 9.56
N VAL A 22 6.88 7.75 8.37
CA VAL A 22 6.04 7.51 7.21
C VAL A 22 6.76 6.61 6.21
N GLY A 23 6.06 5.62 5.68
CA GLY A 23 6.58 4.79 4.62
C GLY A 23 5.63 4.75 3.44
N ARG A 24 6.17 4.52 2.25
CA ARG A 24 5.36 4.41 1.05
C ARG A 24 5.40 2.98 0.54
N LEU A 25 4.24 2.42 0.33
CA LEU A 25 4.08 1.04 -0.10
C LEU A 25 4.14 0.89 -1.61
N GLY A 26 4.90 -0.10 -2.07
CA GLY A 26 4.87 -0.53 -3.46
C GLY A 26 4.65 -2.02 -3.51
N ILE A 27 3.89 -2.49 -4.48
CA ILE A 27 3.61 -3.91 -4.63
C ILE A 27 3.43 -4.28 -6.11
N GLY A 28 3.93 -5.43 -6.49
CA GLY A 28 3.74 -5.96 -7.83
C GLY A 28 3.71 -7.47 -7.80
N ILE A 29 2.84 -8.07 -8.62
CA ILE A 29 2.73 -9.51 -8.74
C ILE A 29 2.84 -9.87 -10.21
N VAL A 30 3.68 -10.84 -10.53
CA VAL A 30 3.81 -11.34 -11.90
C VAL A 30 2.42 -11.83 -12.34
N PRO A 31 1.93 -11.44 -13.50
CA PRO A 31 0.55 -11.75 -13.90
C PRO A 31 0.15 -13.23 -13.80
N GLU A 32 1.04 -14.16 -14.12
CA GLU A 32 0.70 -15.58 -14.05
C GLU A 32 0.39 -16.06 -12.64
N TYR A 33 0.79 -15.30 -11.64
CA TYR A 33 0.57 -15.70 -10.26
C TYR A 33 -0.52 -14.89 -9.55
N ARG A 34 -1.22 -14.04 -10.29
CA ARG A 34 -2.32 -13.29 -9.71
C ARG A 34 -3.45 -14.26 -9.37
N GLY A 35 -4.19 -13.96 -8.33
CA GLY A 35 -5.28 -14.79 -7.92
C GLY A 35 -4.89 -15.96 -7.01
N GLN A 36 -3.60 -16.09 -6.73
CA GLN A 36 -3.13 -17.17 -5.87
C GLN A 36 -2.92 -16.73 -4.42
N LYS A 37 -3.50 -15.60 -4.06
CA LYS A 37 -3.42 -15.04 -2.69
C LYS A 37 -2.01 -14.65 -2.28
N ILE A 38 -1.13 -14.46 -3.26
CA ILE A 38 0.23 -14.02 -2.99
C ILE A 38 0.22 -12.57 -2.53
N GLY A 39 -0.58 -11.72 -3.18
CA GLY A 39 -0.68 -10.31 -2.83
C GLY A 39 -1.05 -10.08 -1.37
N PRO A 40 -2.15 -10.69 -0.89
CA PRO A 40 -2.52 -10.53 0.52
C PRO A 40 -1.45 -11.00 1.49
N ARG A 41 -0.76 -12.10 1.18
CA ARG A 41 0.29 -12.60 2.05
C ARG A 41 1.49 -11.68 2.08
N LEU A 42 1.92 -11.18 0.92
CA LEU A 42 3.04 -10.24 0.84
C LEU A 42 2.68 -8.95 1.57
N LEU A 43 1.46 -8.47 1.38
CA LEU A 43 1.02 -7.24 1.99
C LEU A 43 1.00 -7.36 3.51
N ALA A 44 0.44 -8.45 4.03
CA ALA A 44 0.39 -8.66 5.48
C ALA A 44 1.78 -8.68 6.10
N ALA A 45 2.70 -9.41 5.48
CA ALA A 45 4.06 -9.52 6.00
C ALA A 45 4.79 -8.18 5.93
N THR A 46 4.62 -7.46 4.84
CA THR A 46 5.29 -6.18 4.63
C THR A 46 4.79 -5.12 5.61
N ILE A 47 3.48 -5.08 5.86
CA ILE A 47 2.89 -4.15 6.81
C ILE A 47 3.42 -4.43 8.21
N ALA A 48 3.42 -5.70 8.60
CA ALA A 48 3.91 -6.09 9.93
C ALA A 48 5.37 -5.70 10.11
N ASP A 49 6.19 -5.97 9.09
CA ASP A 49 7.60 -5.64 9.14
C ASP A 49 7.82 -4.12 9.25
N ALA A 50 7.07 -3.35 8.47
CA ALA A 50 7.20 -1.91 8.49
C ALA A 50 6.88 -1.32 9.85
N PHE A 51 5.80 -1.78 10.46
CA PHE A 51 5.43 -1.28 11.79
C PHE A 51 6.42 -1.73 12.85
N GLN A 52 6.97 -2.92 12.70
CA GLN A 52 7.95 -3.42 13.64
C GLN A 52 9.24 -2.61 13.57
N LYS A 53 9.55 -2.05 12.41
CA LYS A 53 10.73 -1.23 12.23
C LYS A 53 10.52 0.23 12.61
N GLY A 54 9.40 0.53 13.22
CA GLY A 54 9.15 1.86 13.78
C GLY A 54 8.32 2.80 12.94
N LEU A 55 7.84 2.35 11.78
CA LEU A 55 6.94 3.20 11.01
C LEU A 55 5.59 3.28 11.71
N ALA A 56 4.92 4.42 11.59
CA ALA A 56 3.62 4.62 12.19
C ALA A 56 2.54 4.90 11.15
N ARG A 57 2.95 5.12 9.91
CA ARG A 57 2.01 5.44 8.83
C ARG A 57 2.54 4.85 7.53
N ILE A 58 1.68 4.18 6.78
CA ILE A 58 2.02 3.64 5.48
C ILE A 58 1.08 4.24 4.45
N GLU A 59 1.63 4.85 3.41
CA GLU A 59 0.84 5.49 2.36
C GLU A 59 0.94 4.71 1.06
N LEU A 60 -0.10 4.81 0.25
CA LEU A 60 -0.06 4.28 -1.10
C LEU A 60 -0.98 5.08 -2.02
N GLU A 61 -0.81 4.89 -3.32
CA GLU A 61 -1.72 5.43 -4.30
C GLU A 61 -2.16 4.29 -5.20
N VAL A 62 -3.41 4.32 -5.61
CA VAL A 62 -3.97 3.30 -6.48
C VAL A 62 -4.93 3.98 -7.44
N TYR A 63 -4.93 3.57 -8.72
CA TYR A 63 -5.82 4.18 -9.69
C TYR A 63 -7.26 3.78 -9.40
N ALA A 64 -8.17 4.72 -9.59
CA ALA A 64 -9.57 4.55 -9.20
C ALA A 64 -10.26 3.36 -9.87
N GLY A 65 -9.83 3.01 -11.06
CA GLY A 65 -10.40 1.88 -11.78
C GLY A 65 -9.96 0.52 -11.27
N ASN A 66 -8.94 0.48 -10.40
CA ASN A 66 -8.44 -0.79 -9.91
C ASN A 66 -9.20 -1.21 -8.66
N GLU A 67 -10.42 -1.70 -8.87
CA GLU A 67 -11.31 -2.02 -7.76
C GLU A 67 -10.82 -3.18 -6.90
N ARG A 68 -10.10 -4.12 -7.48
CA ARG A 68 -9.55 -5.24 -6.72
C ARG A 68 -8.52 -4.75 -5.72
N ALA A 69 -7.64 -3.84 -6.15
CA ALA A 69 -6.62 -3.30 -5.25
C ALA A 69 -7.26 -2.46 -4.16
N LEU A 70 -8.25 -1.64 -4.53
CA LEU A 70 -8.94 -0.82 -3.54
C LEU A 70 -9.59 -1.69 -2.46
N ALA A 71 -10.25 -2.77 -2.88
CA ALA A 71 -10.90 -3.67 -1.94
C ALA A 71 -9.88 -4.35 -1.03
N LEU A 72 -8.74 -4.75 -1.59
CA LEU A 72 -7.68 -5.38 -0.82
C LEU A 72 -7.12 -4.43 0.24
N TYR A 73 -6.82 -3.20 -0.16
CA TYR A 73 -6.24 -2.24 0.79
C TYR A 73 -7.25 -1.87 1.89
N ARG A 74 -8.51 -1.72 1.54
CA ARG A 74 -9.54 -1.45 2.54
C ARG A 74 -9.67 -2.60 3.54
N LYS A 75 -9.53 -3.83 3.04
CA LYS A 75 -9.59 -5.00 3.90
C LYS A 75 -8.47 -4.99 4.93
N PHE A 76 -7.32 -4.43 4.58
CA PHE A 76 -6.19 -4.33 5.50
C PHE A 76 -6.24 -3.10 6.38
N GLY A 77 -7.27 -2.27 6.23
CA GLY A 77 -7.46 -1.11 7.10
C GLY A 77 -7.01 0.22 6.51
N PHE A 78 -6.56 0.22 5.25
CA PHE A 78 -6.22 1.48 4.60
C PHE A 78 -7.47 2.30 4.37
N VAL A 79 -7.35 3.61 4.58
CA VAL A 79 -8.45 4.55 4.46
C VAL A 79 -8.11 5.58 3.39
N GLU A 80 -9.09 5.92 2.57
CA GLU A 80 -8.90 6.93 1.54
C GLU A 80 -8.70 8.29 2.20
N GLU A 81 -7.66 9.00 1.79
CA GLU A 81 -7.36 10.33 2.31
C GLU A 81 -7.44 11.41 1.27
N GLY A 82 -7.48 11.06 0.01
CA GLY A 82 -7.57 12.05 -1.04
C GLY A 82 -7.65 11.43 -2.40
N ARG A 83 -7.87 12.28 -3.39
CA ARG A 83 -8.00 11.84 -4.77
C ARG A 83 -7.32 12.85 -5.67
N LYS A 84 -6.45 12.38 -6.57
CA LYS A 84 -5.83 13.22 -7.56
C LYS A 84 -6.60 13.01 -8.86
N ARG A 85 -7.30 14.05 -9.28
CA ARG A 85 -8.08 13.92 -10.50
C ARG A 85 -7.19 14.03 -11.73
N HIS A 86 -7.51 13.26 -12.77
CA HIS A 86 -6.74 13.20 -14.01
C HIS A 86 -5.26 12.93 -13.72
N ALA A 87 -5.01 11.98 -12.83
CA ALA A 87 -3.64 11.67 -12.41
C ALA A 87 -2.83 11.04 -13.54
N ARG A 88 -3.50 10.35 -14.46
CA ARG A 88 -2.83 9.87 -15.67
C ARG A 88 -3.79 9.84 -16.83
N CYS A 89 -3.23 9.79 -18.03
CA CYS A 89 -4.02 9.68 -19.26
C CYS A 89 -3.48 8.51 -20.08
N LEU A 90 -4.34 7.55 -20.37
CA LEU A 90 -3.98 6.41 -21.22
C LEU A 90 -5.00 6.35 -22.35
N ASP A 91 -4.49 6.38 -23.58
CA ASP A 91 -5.34 6.26 -24.78
C ASP A 91 -6.48 7.26 -24.76
N GLY A 92 -6.18 8.48 -24.33
CA GLY A 92 -7.18 9.55 -24.32
C GLY A 92 -8.14 9.53 -23.15
N ALA A 93 -8.02 8.54 -22.27
CA ALA A 93 -8.91 8.45 -21.12
C ALA A 93 -8.14 8.85 -19.84
N TYR A 94 -8.72 9.76 -19.09
CA TYR A 94 -8.12 10.19 -17.84
C TYR A 94 -8.53 9.27 -16.70
N GLU A 95 -7.64 9.07 -15.77
CA GLU A 95 -7.92 8.22 -14.62
C GLU A 95 -7.43 8.90 -13.35
N ASP A 96 -8.24 8.85 -12.31
CA ASP A 96 -7.89 9.45 -11.02
C ASP A 96 -7.05 8.47 -10.21
N SER A 97 -6.28 9.02 -9.28
CA SER A 97 -5.52 8.22 -8.33
C SER A 97 -6.10 8.45 -6.94
N ILE A 98 -6.27 7.38 -6.20
CA ILE A 98 -6.79 7.42 -4.83
C ILE A 98 -5.61 7.32 -3.89
N CYS A 99 -5.49 8.26 -2.97
CA CYS A 99 -4.42 8.24 -1.95
C CYS A 99 -4.99 7.59 -0.70
N MET A 100 -4.32 6.59 -0.19
CA MET A 100 -4.77 5.87 1.00
C MET A 100 -3.65 5.76 2.02
N ALA A 101 -4.01 5.59 3.27
CA ALA A 101 -3.04 5.42 4.34
C ALA A 101 -3.53 4.44 5.39
N LEU A 102 -2.59 3.74 5.99
CA LEU A 102 -2.83 2.87 7.13
C LEU A 102 -2.02 3.42 8.29
N ILE A 103 -2.68 3.74 9.38
CA ILE A 103 -2.03 4.26 10.57
C ILE A 103 -1.87 3.10 11.55
N LYS A 104 -0.67 2.97 12.10
CA LYS A 104 -0.45 1.93 13.09
C LYS A 104 -1.38 2.17 14.26
N PHE A 105 -2.25 1.20 14.50
CA PHE A 105 -3.17 1.32 15.59
C PHE A 105 -2.47 0.89 16.87
N ASN A 106 -2.39 1.80 17.78
CA ASN A 106 -1.85 1.47 19.09
C ASN A 106 -2.98 1.32 20.05
N ALA A 107 -2.80 0.49 21.04
CA ALA A 107 -3.84 0.29 22.02
C ALA A 107 -4.25 1.62 22.60
N PRO A 108 -5.53 1.76 22.91
CA PRO A 108 -6.03 3.01 23.46
C PRO A 108 -5.24 3.50 24.65
N SER A 109 -4.61 2.59 25.32
CA SER A 109 -3.81 2.99 26.44
C SER A 109 -2.76 3.94 26.05
N GLN A 110 -2.51 4.01 24.85
CA GLN A 110 -1.62 4.93 24.52
C GLN A 110 -2.19 6.11 24.10
N LYS A 111 -3.22 6.16 24.18
CA LYS A 111 -3.71 7.21 23.90
C LYS A 111 -3.69 8.00 24.72
N SER A 112 -3.55 7.74 24.91
CA SER A 112 -3.42 8.42 25.74
C SER A 112 -3.04 8.87 25.74
#